data_131d597d8a2cae920cc87fe4ab162985
#
_entry.id   131d597d8a2cae920cc87fe4ab162985
#
_cell.length_a   1.000
_cell.length_b   1.000
_cell.length_c   1.000
_cell.angle_alpha   90.00
_cell.angle_beta   90.00
_cell.angle_gamma   90.00
#
_symmetry.space_group_name_H-M   'P 1'
#
loop_
_entity.id
_entity.type
_entity.pdbx_description
1 polymer ?
#
loop_
_entity_poly.entity_id
_entity_poly.type
_entity_poly.pdbx_seq_one_letter_code
_entity_poly.pdbx_strand_id
1 'polypeptide(L)'
;MKLDYPVIVRKEKNDYIVYVPDLDINSFGKTFDEALDMAYDAIGSVYMVREDKKLRIKKPSKIEVYQKDKKYKDDIVTHVSIDPVIFREKNDNISVRRNVTLPSWLDKIVRRDKINVSEFLQNMLRRELRV
;
A
#
# COMPACT_ATOMS: atom_id res chain seq x y z
N MET A 1 -4.14 -8.85 2.34
CA MET A 1 -3.26 -8.94 3.53
C MET A 1 -3.09 -7.56 4.14
N LYS A 2 -3.42 -7.43 5.40
CA LYS A 2 -3.40 -6.15 6.10
C LYS A 2 -2.16 -6.05 6.99
N LEU A 3 -1.44 -4.94 6.90
CA LEU A 3 -0.24 -4.69 7.69
C LEU A 3 -0.50 -3.49 8.61
N ASP A 4 -0.19 -3.66 9.90
CA ASP A 4 -0.38 -2.62 10.90
C ASP A 4 0.99 -2.09 11.34
N TYR A 5 1.42 -0.98 10.74
CA TYR A 5 2.69 -0.36 11.11
C TYR A 5 2.53 0.60 12.28
N PRO A 6 3.31 0.43 13.36
CA PRO A 6 3.32 1.40 14.44
C PRO A 6 3.78 2.76 13.95
N VAL A 7 3.10 3.79 14.41
CA VAL A 7 3.45 5.18 14.13
C VAL A 7 3.49 5.97 15.42
N ILE A 8 4.35 6.97 15.48
CA ILE A 8 4.57 7.82 16.65
C ILE A 8 4.22 9.23 16.25
N VAL A 9 3.25 9.83 16.94
CA VAL A 9 2.76 11.17 16.65
C VAL A 9 3.13 12.11 17.78
N ARG A 10 3.79 13.20 17.43
CA ARG A 10 4.19 14.26 18.36
C ARG A 10 3.59 15.58 17.92
N LYS A 11 2.94 16.27 18.84
CA LYS A 11 2.46 17.61 18.57
C LYS A 11 3.60 18.62 18.77
N GLU A 12 3.89 19.41 17.74
CA GLU A 12 4.87 20.49 17.81
C GLU A 12 4.24 21.78 17.30
N LYS A 13 4.16 22.79 18.17
CA LYS A 13 3.53 24.08 17.84
C LYS A 13 2.13 23.88 17.24
N ASN A 14 1.98 24.17 15.95
CA ASN A 14 0.71 24.05 15.24
C ASN A 14 0.61 22.80 14.35
N ASP A 15 1.63 21.96 14.36
CA ASP A 15 1.69 20.79 13.49
C ASP A 15 1.76 19.50 14.30
N TYR A 16 1.38 18.42 13.66
CA TYR A 16 1.57 17.05 14.17
C TYR A 16 2.63 16.38 13.31
N ILE A 17 3.69 15.93 13.94
CA ILE A 17 4.76 15.18 13.27
C ILE A 17 4.52 13.72 13.50
N VAL A 18 4.63 12.93 12.43
CA VAL A 18 4.46 11.49 12.49
C VAL A 18 5.73 10.78 12.04
N TYR A 19 6.14 9.79 12.79
CA TYR A 19 7.30 8.97 12.51
C TYR A 19 6.89 7.50 12.43
N VAL A 20 7.36 6.80 11.40
CA VAL A 20 7.16 5.35 11.22
C VAL A 20 8.49 4.66 11.42
N PRO A 21 8.77 4.14 12.65
CA PRO A 21 10.10 3.62 12.97
C PRO A 21 10.54 2.44 12.10
N ASP A 22 9.64 1.54 11.82
CA ASP A 22 9.96 0.31 11.06
C ASP A 22 10.43 0.60 9.64
N LEU A 23 9.98 1.70 9.05
CA LEU A 23 10.33 2.08 7.69
C LEU A 23 11.18 3.35 7.62
N ASP A 24 11.48 3.94 8.77
CA ASP A 24 12.25 5.19 8.89
C ASP A 24 11.67 6.32 8.03
N ILE A 25 10.37 6.55 8.20
CA ILE A 25 9.62 7.55 7.46
C ILE A 25 9.21 8.67 8.42
N ASN A 26 9.37 9.92 7.98
CA ASN A 26 8.85 11.09 8.67
C ASN A 26 7.84 11.79 7.78
N SER A 27 6.76 12.26 8.38
CA SER A 27 5.76 13.09 7.70
C SER A 27 5.13 14.04 8.72
N PHE A 28 4.16 14.85 8.28
CA PHE A 28 3.49 15.78 9.17
C PHE A 28 2.10 16.11 8.65
N GLY A 29 1.28 16.69 9.51
CA GLY A 29 -0.05 17.19 9.16
C GLY A 29 -0.45 18.32 10.08
N LYS A 30 -1.46 19.06 9.69
CA LYS A 30 -2.01 20.17 10.51
C LYS A 30 -2.88 19.66 11.64
N THR A 31 -3.47 18.48 11.46
CA THR A 31 -4.28 17.79 12.47
C THR A 31 -3.72 16.39 12.70
N PHE A 32 -4.16 15.77 13.79
CA PHE A 32 -3.80 14.39 14.08
C PHE A 32 -4.21 13.44 12.96
N ASP A 33 -5.44 13.57 12.48
CA ASP A 33 -5.96 12.72 11.42
C ASP A 33 -5.20 12.94 10.10
N GLU A 34 -4.89 14.19 9.78
CA GLU A 34 -4.09 14.50 8.58
C GLU A 34 -2.70 13.88 8.67
N ALA A 35 -2.06 13.93 9.85
CA ALA A 35 -0.75 13.29 10.05
C ALA A 35 -0.82 11.78 9.81
N LEU A 36 -1.89 11.12 10.28
CA LEU A 36 -2.08 9.69 10.03
C LEU A 36 -2.34 9.39 8.56
N ASP A 37 -3.09 10.23 7.85
CA ASP A 37 -3.33 10.09 6.42
C ASP A 37 -2.02 10.24 5.63
N MET A 38 -1.19 11.21 6.03
CA MET A 38 0.14 11.40 5.41
C MET A 38 1.06 10.21 5.66
N ALA A 39 0.99 9.62 6.86
CA ALA A 39 1.73 8.41 7.18
C ALA A 39 1.26 7.22 6.31
N TYR A 40 -0.05 7.07 6.14
CA TYR A 40 -0.63 6.04 5.29
C TYR A 40 -0.08 6.13 3.86
N ASP A 41 -0.12 7.32 3.27
CA ASP A 41 0.37 7.54 1.91
C ASP A 41 1.88 7.28 1.80
N ALA A 42 2.65 7.72 2.79
CA ALA A 42 4.09 7.51 2.80
C ALA A 42 4.46 6.02 2.95
N ILE A 43 3.77 5.30 3.83
CA ILE A 43 3.98 3.86 4.02
C ILE A 43 3.68 3.11 2.72
N GLY A 44 2.55 3.41 2.11
CA GLY A 44 2.15 2.75 0.86
C GLY A 44 3.12 3.01 -0.27
N SER A 45 3.57 4.26 -0.42
CA SER A 45 4.52 4.65 -1.47
C SER A 45 5.88 3.96 -1.29
N VAL A 46 6.40 3.94 -0.06
CA VAL A 46 7.68 3.27 0.24
C VAL A 46 7.56 1.76 0.03
N TYR A 47 6.45 1.18 0.47
CA TYR A 47 6.20 -0.25 0.27
C TYR A 47 6.21 -0.61 -1.20
N MET A 48 5.46 0.13 -2.03
CA MET A 48 5.40 -0.07 -3.48
C MET A 48 6.78 0.01 -4.13
N VAL A 49 7.54 1.06 -3.82
CA VAL A 49 8.87 1.27 -4.40
C VAL A 49 9.82 0.14 -4.01
N ARG A 50 9.82 -0.25 -2.75
CA ARG A 50 10.70 -1.33 -2.28
C ARG A 50 10.33 -2.68 -2.89
N GLU A 51 9.03 -2.95 -3.01
CA GLU A 51 8.55 -4.18 -3.65
C GLU A 51 8.98 -4.23 -5.12
N ASP A 52 8.80 -3.13 -5.86
CA ASP A 52 9.17 -3.06 -7.28
C ASP A 52 10.68 -3.20 -7.50
N LYS A 53 11.48 -2.67 -6.60
CA LYS A 53 12.95 -2.78 -6.65
C LYS A 53 13.48 -4.05 -6.01
N LYS A 54 12.62 -4.91 -5.51
CA LYS A 54 12.97 -6.15 -4.80
C LYS A 54 13.89 -5.89 -3.60
N LEU A 55 13.66 -4.76 -2.92
CA LEU A 55 14.35 -4.41 -1.69
C LEU A 55 13.64 -5.03 -0.49
N ARG A 56 14.38 -5.18 0.60
CA ARG A 56 13.81 -5.70 1.84
C ARG A 56 12.78 -4.73 2.39
N ILE A 57 11.63 -5.26 2.80
CA ILE A 57 10.59 -4.53 3.49
C ILE A 57 10.48 -5.10 4.89
N LYS A 58 10.72 -4.26 5.90
CA LYS A 58 10.61 -4.70 7.28
C LYS A 58 9.14 -4.94 7.63
N LYS A 59 8.85 -6.10 8.22
CA LYS A 59 7.52 -6.41 8.72
C LYS A 59 7.19 -5.53 9.91
N PRO A 60 5.90 -5.21 10.12
CA PRO A 60 5.52 -4.38 11.25
C PRO A 60 5.94 -4.98 12.59
N SER A 61 6.54 -4.17 13.45
CA SER A 61 6.78 -4.52 14.84
C SER A 61 5.48 -4.45 15.62
N LYS A 62 5.47 -5.06 16.80
CA LYS A 62 4.34 -4.90 17.72
C LYS A 62 4.33 -3.49 18.30
N ILE A 63 3.17 -2.89 18.43
CA ILE A 63 3.01 -1.54 18.97
C ILE A 63 3.62 -1.39 20.37
N GLU A 64 3.55 -2.45 21.19
CA GLU A 64 4.07 -2.46 22.55
C GLU A 64 5.56 -2.17 22.63
N VAL A 65 6.32 -2.54 21.58
CA VAL A 65 7.75 -2.24 21.51
C VAL A 65 8.01 -0.76 21.66
N TYR A 66 7.21 0.06 21.00
CA TYR A 66 7.37 1.52 21.03
C TYR A 66 6.63 2.17 22.19
N GLN A 67 5.55 1.59 22.67
CA GLN A 67 4.83 2.07 23.84
C GLN A 67 5.69 1.98 25.11
N LYS A 68 6.55 0.97 25.20
CA LYS A 68 7.46 0.77 26.33
C LYS A 68 8.75 1.59 26.23
N ASP A 69 9.02 2.14 25.06
CA ASP A 69 10.25 2.90 24.84
C ASP A 69 10.13 4.28 25.51
N LYS A 70 11.04 4.56 26.45
CA LYS A 70 11.06 5.84 27.17
C LYS A 70 11.24 7.05 26.25
N LYS A 71 11.84 6.86 25.10
CA LYS A 71 12.02 7.88 24.08
C LYS A 71 10.70 8.49 23.62
N TYR A 72 9.63 7.70 23.64
CA TYR A 72 8.32 8.08 23.14
C TYR A 72 7.27 8.22 24.24
N LYS A 73 7.69 8.37 25.49
CA LYS A 73 6.78 8.41 26.65
C LYS A 73 5.73 9.52 26.59
N ASP A 74 6.07 10.66 25.99
CA ASP A 74 5.18 11.81 25.88
C ASP A 74 4.49 11.89 24.50
N ASP A 75 4.74 10.92 23.64
CA ASP A 75 4.20 10.88 22.30
C ASP A 75 3.01 9.91 22.22
N ILE A 76 2.19 10.09 21.20
CA ILE A 76 1.09 9.18 20.93
C ILE A 76 1.63 8.05 20.06
N VAL A 77 1.55 6.82 20.57
CA VAL A 77 1.95 5.63 19.82
C VAL A 77 0.68 4.93 19.37
N THR A 78 0.48 4.84 18.09
CA THR A 78 -0.67 4.17 17.47
C THR A 78 -0.20 3.35 16.28
N HIS A 79 -1.10 2.93 15.43
CA HIS A 79 -0.71 2.21 14.21
C HIS A 79 -1.52 2.70 13.02
N VAL A 80 -0.98 2.49 11.83
CA VAL A 80 -1.65 2.72 10.56
C VAL A 80 -1.74 1.38 9.84
N SER A 81 -2.95 1.00 9.46
CA SER A 81 -3.22 -0.24 8.75
C SER A 81 -3.21 0.01 7.25
N ILE A 82 -2.52 -0.85 6.52
CA ILE A 82 -2.45 -0.77 5.07
C ILE A 82 -2.60 -2.16 4.46
N ASP A 83 -3.35 -2.25 3.38
CA ASP A 83 -3.33 -3.40 2.48
C ASP A 83 -2.56 -2.96 1.23
N PRO A 84 -1.35 -3.51 1.01
CA PRO A 84 -0.53 -3.08 -0.12
C PRO A 84 -1.18 -3.27 -1.48
N VAL A 85 -2.01 -4.30 -1.63
CA VAL A 85 -2.72 -4.55 -2.90
C VAL A 85 -3.76 -3.48 -3.15
N ILE A 86 -4.56 -3.14 -2.13
CA ILE A 86 -5.58 -2.09 -2.23
C ILE A 86 -4.93 -0.73 -2.48
N PHE A 87 -3.84 -0.44 -1.79
CA PHE A 87 -3.09 0.80 -1.99
C PHE A 87 -2.58 0.90 -3.43
N ARG A 88 -2.01 -0.18 -3.95
CA ARG A 88 -1.49 -0.24 -5.32
C ARG A 88 -2.60 -0.09 -6.34
N GLU A 89 -3.73 -0.71 -6.13
CA GLU A 89 -4.91 -0.59 -7.00
C GLU A 89 -5.35 0.86 -7.16
N LYS A 90 -5.32 1.64 -6.07
CA LYS A 90 -5.72 3.06 -6.07
C LYS A 90 -4.66 4.01 -6.59
N ASN A 91 -3.39 3.68 -6.43
CA ASN A 91 -2.29 4.61 -6.66
C ASN A 91 -1.36 4.24 -7.81
N ASP A 92 -1.38 2.99 -8.26
CA ASP A 92 -0.60 2.53 -9.40
C ASP A 92 -1.53 2.41 -10.60
N ASN A 93 -1.61 3.48 -11.37
CA ASN A 93 -2.52 3.59 -12.52
C ASN A 93 -1.83 3.27 -13.85
N ILE A 94 -0.62 2.70 -13.81
CA ILE A 94 0.13 2.36 -15.01
C ILE A 94 -0.39 1.03 -15.56
N SER A 95 -0.85 1.07 -16.82
CA SER A 95 -1.24 -0.14 -17.54
C SER A 95 -0.04 -0.70 -18.30
N VAL A 96 0.14 -1.99 -18.23
CA VAL A 96 1.22 -2.72 -18.91
C VAL A 96 0.61 -3.64 -19.96
N ARG A 97 1.14 -3.58 -21.18
CA ARG A 97 0.71 -4.50 -22.25
C ARG A 97 1.36 -5.87 -22.07
N ARG A 98 0.54 -6.89 -22.24
CA ARG A 98 1.01 -8.27 -22.30
C ARG A 98 0.36 -8.96 -23.47
N ASN A 99 1.16 -9.56 -24.35
CA ASN A 99 0.65 -10.29 -25.50
C ASN A 99 0.17 -11.67 -25.08
N VAL A 100 -1.02 -12.03 -25.56
CA VAL A 100 -1.65 -13.32 -25.28
C VAL A 100 -1.84 -14.05 -26.59
N THR A 101 -1.46 -15.32 -26.64
CA THR A 101 -1.63 -16.18 -27.81
C THR A 101 -2.88 -17.04 -27.65
N LEU A 102 -3.73 -17.03 -28.66
CA LEU A 102 -4.95 -17.85 -28.70
C LEU A 102 -4.92 -18.76 -29.93
N PRO A 103 -5.49 -19.99 -29.83
CA PRO A 103 -5.76 -20.78 -31.03
C PRO A 103 -6.62 -19.98 -31.99
N SER A 104 -6.38 -20.14 -33.30
CA SER A 104 -7.10 -19.37 -34.34
C SER A 104 -8.62 -19.52 -34.25
N TRP A 105 -9.10 -20.73 -34.02
CA TRP A 105 -10.54 -20.97 -33.91
C TRP A 105 -11.19 -20.25 -32.74
N LEU A 106 -10.47 -20.17 -31.61
CA LEU A 106 -10.94 -19.47 -30.42
C LEU A 106 -10.95 -17.95 -30.65
N ASP A 107 -9.90 -17.41 -31.27
CA ASP A 107 -9.82 -16.00 -31.62
C ASP A 107 -10.99 -15.57 -32.53
N LYS A 108 -11.36 -16.42 -33.50
CA LYS A 108 -12.51 -16.15 -34.36
C LYS A 108 -13.82 -16.03 -33.60
N ILE A 109 -14.05 -16.90 -32.63
CA ILE A 109 -15.23 -16.84 -31.77
C ILE A 109 -15.24 -15.56 -30.91
N VAL A 110 -14.10 -15.24 -30.31
CA VAL A 110 -13.93 -14.04 -29.52
C VAL A 110 -14.27 -12.79 -30.34
N ARG A 111 -13.77 -12.71 -31.56
CA ARG A 111 -14.05 -11.58 -32.47
C ARG A 111 -15.52 -11.52 -32.87
N ARG A 112 -16.11 -12.68 -33.19
CA ARG A 112 -17.51 -12.78 -33.54
C ARG A 112 -18.43 -12.26 -32.45
N ASP A 113 -18.15 -12.66 -31.21
CA ASP A 113 -18.97 -12.33 -30.05
C ASP A 113 -18.56 -10.98 -29.42
N LYS A 114 -17.58 -10.29 -30.01
CA LYS A 114 -17.08 -8.97 -29.57
C LYS A 114 -16.66 -8.94 -28.10
N ILE A 115 -15.98 -10.00 -27.65
CA ILE A 115 -15.50 -10.10 -26.28
C ILE A 115 -14.26 -9.21 -26.08
N ASN A 116 -14.28 -8.39 -25.04
CA ASN A 116 -13.10 -7.61 -24.63
C ASN A 116 -12.14 -8.53 -23.87
N VAL A 117 -11.11 -9.03 -24.55
CA VAL A 117 -10.16 -10.01 -24.01
C VAL A 117 -9.39 -9.41 -22.81
N SER A 118 -8.99 -8.15 -22.91
CA SER A 118 -8.25 -7.49 -21.83
C SER A 118 -9.06 -7.41 -20.54
N GLU A 119 -10.30 -6.98 -20.63
CA GLU A 119 -11.20 -6.91 -19.48
C GLU A 119 -11.49 -8.30 -18.91
N PHE A 120 -11.81 -9.25 -19.77
CA PHE A 120 -12.05 -10.63 -19.37
C PHE A 120 -10.85 -11.21 -18.61
N LEU A 121 -9.65 -11.04 -19.17
CA LEU A 121 -8.41 -11.52 -18.55
C LEU A 121 -8.15 -10.89 -17.20
N GLN A 122 -8.33 -9.57 -17.08
CA GLN A 122 -8.16 -8.87 -15.82
C GLN A 122 -9.11 -9.41 -14.74
N ASN A 123 -10.39 -9.61 -15.10
CA ASN A 123 -11.39 -10.13 -14.17
C ASN A 123 -11.06 -11.56 -13.73
N MET A 124 -10.60 -12.39 -14.65
CA MET A 124 -10.20 -13.76 -14.32
C MET A 124 -8.96 -13.81 -13.43
N LEU A 125 -7.98 -12.96 -13.69
CA LEU A 125 -6.77 -12.86 -12.87
C LEU A 125 -7.10 -12.36 -11.46
N ARG A 126 -7.98 -11.37 -11.33
CA ARG A 126 -8.42 -10.88 -10.03
C ARG A 126 -9.09 -11.98 -9.22
N ARG A 127 -9.96 -12.76 -9.89
CA ARG A 127 -10.64 -13.90 -9.24
C ARG A 127 -9.64 -14.94 -8.77
N GLU A 128 -8.71 -15.34 -9.63
CA GLU A 128 -7.70 -16.36 -9.30
C GLU A 128 -6.79 -15.91 -8.17
N LEU A 129 -6.35 -14.65 -8.20
CA LEU A 129 -5.47 -14.07 -7.21
C LEU A 129 -6.19 -13.54 -5.97
N ARG A 130 -7.51 -13.47 -6.00
CA ARG A 130 -8.36 -12.93 -4.92
C ARG A 130 -8.02 -11.48 -4.55
N VAL A 131 -7.85 -10.66 -5.57
CA VAL A 131 -7.49 -9.24 -5.39
C VAL A 131 -8.51 -8.28 -6.00
#